data_2a4ab3e4142a549eaecaf0a2ad04be75
#
_entry.id   2a4ab3e4142a549eaecaf0a2ad04be75
#
_cell.length_a   1.000
_cell.length_b   1.000
_cell.length_c   1.000
_cell.angle_alpha   90.00
_cell.angle_beta   90.00
_cell.angle_gamma   90.00
#
_symmetry.space_group_name_H-M   'P 1'
#
loop_
_entity.id
_entity.type
_entity.pdbx_description
1 polymer ?
#
loop_
_entity_poly.entity_id
_entity_poly.type
_entity_poly.pdbx_seq_one_letter_code
_entity_poly.pdbx_strand_id
1 'polypeptide(L)'
;MHKPLNGMFRVLVCRVRSRLCGLPLDAVEETLRPQPLRPLKSPAVHVQGLARIRGDWLPVVDLAGLLGLTESGAAPAPADAAAVRRYVVVRAGERRVALAVAEVLGLQTFAAEQLRALPPLLRDRDHGAVSALAERDDELIAVLDQARLFPDDLPPTAALSAADGGDAASHRGAAS
;
A
#
# COMPACT_ATOMS: atom_id res chain seq x y z
N MET A 1 -4.48 5.25 -15.79
CA MET A 1 -3.76 6.33 -16.49
C MET A 1 -4.17 7.64 -15.83
N HIS A 2 -3.30 8.13 -14.96
CA HIS A 2 -3.57 9.36 -14.20
C HIS A 2 -3.30 10.57 -15.10
N LYS A 3 -4.34 11.33 -15.40
CA LYS A 3 -4.23 12.54 -16.20
C LYS A 3 -3.86 13.68 -15.25
N PRO A 4 -2.66 14.28 -15.38
CA PRO A 4 -2.30 15.40 -14.52
C PRO A 4 -3.22 16.59 -14.78
N LEU A 5 -3.81 17.13 -13.70
CA LEU A 5 -4.45 18.44 -13.76
C LEU A 5 -3.36 19.48 -14.01
N ASN A 6 -3.41 20.15 -15.15
CA ASN A 6 -2.43 21.17 -15.59
C ASN A 6 -0.97 20.70 -15.74
N GLY A 7 -0.72 19.43 -16.16
CA GLY A 7 0.64 18.96 -16.39
C GLY A 7 1.49 18.78 -15.13
N MET A 8 0.90 18.89 -13.93
CA MET A 8 1.57 18.71 -12.64
C MET A 8 1.13 17.41 -11.96
N PHE A 9 2.08 16.63 -11.51
CA PHE A 9 1.87 15.37 -10.80
C PHE A 9 2.15 15.56 -9.31
N ARG A 10 1.18 15.27 -8.45
CA ARG A 10 1.32 15.35 -7.00
C ARG A 10 1.42 13.96 -6.41
N VAL A 11 2.44 13.72 -5.62
CA VAL A 11 2.69 12.44 -4.96
C VAL A 11 2.97 12.62 -3.48
N LEU A 12 2.56 11.64 -2.68
CA LEU A 12 3.04 11.46 -1.32
C LEU A 12 4.30 10.61 -1.37
N VAL A 13 5.42 11.18 -0.97
CA VAL A 13 6.71 10.48 -0.95
C VAL A 13 6.83 9.68 0.33
N CYS A 14 7.10 8.41 0.17
CA CYS A 14 7.30 7.45 1.25
C CYS A 14 8.66 6.78 1.11
N ARG A 15 9.26 6.42 2.24
CA ARG A 15 10.44 5.55 2.28
C ARG A 15 9.98 4.12 2.44
N VAL A 16 10.45 3.27 1.54
CA VAL A 16 10.22 1.82 1.57
C VAL A 16 11.59 1.14 1.53
N ARG A 17 12.06 0.65 2.69
CA ARG A 17 13.46 0.24 2.86
C ARG A 17 14.41 1.38 2.48
N SER A 18 15.35 1.13 1.56
CA SER A 18 16.32 2.12 1.06
C SER A 18 15.81 2.96 -0.12
N ARG A 19 14.58 2.73 -0.60
CA ARG A 19 14.03 3.40 -1.79
C ARG A 19 12.98 4.44 -1.44
N LEU A 20 12.91 5.47 -2.26
CA LEU A 20 11.83 6.46 -2.23
C LEU A 20 10.75 6.07 -3.24
N CYS A 21 9.50 6.07 -2.78
CA CYS A 21 8.34 5.78 -3.58
C CYS A 21 7.36 6.94 -3.51
N GLY A 22 6.78 7.30 -4.65
CA GLY A 22 5.75 8.32 -4.77
C GLY A 22 4.38 7.69 -5.00
N LEU A 23 3.47 7.84 -4.05
CA LEU A 23 2.08 7.43 -4.19
C LEU A 23 1.28 8.58 -4.80
N PRO A 24 0.50 8.35 -5.89
CA PRO A 24 -0.38 9.38 -6.44
C PRO A 24 -1.30 9.94 -5.35
N LEU A 25 -1.28 11.27 -5.17
CA LEU A 25 -1.95 11.89 -4.02
C LEU A 25 -3.46 11.73 -4.03
N ASP A 26 -4.05 11.64 -5.19
CA ASP A 26 -5.49 11.43 -5.36
C ASP A 26 -5.96 10.01 -4.97
N ALA A 27 -5.02 9.03 -4.92
CA ALA A 27 -5.29 7.72 -4.35
C ALA A 27 -5.19 7.70 -2.82
N VAL A 28 -4.46 8.64 -2.21
CA VAL A 28 -4.20 8.66 -0.77
C VAL A 28 -5.37 9.25 -0.02
N GLU A 29 -5.92 8.51 0.95
CA GLU A 29 -6.97 9.00 1.85
C GLU A 29 -6.40 9.56 3.15
N GLU A 30 -5.54 8.79 3.82
CA GLU A 30 -4.94 9.19 5.09
C GLU A 30 -3.64 8.45 5.37
N THR A 31 -2.89 8.97 6.33
CA THR A 31 -1.72 8.31 6.91
C THR A 31 -1.91 8.13 8.40
N LEU A 32 -1.53 6.98 8.95
CA LEU A 32 -1.68 6.67 10.37
C LEU A 32 -0.54 5.80 10.89
N ARG A 33 -0.49 5.66 12.20
CA ARG A 33 0.42 4.70 12.84
C ARG A 33 -0.08 3.28 12.61
N PRO A 34 0.83 2.29 12.59
CA PRO A 34 0.44 0.89 12.51
C PRO A 34 -0.59 0.53 13.59
N GLN A 35 -1.57 -0.27 13.19
CA GLN A 35 -2.63 -0.80 14.05
C GLN A 35 -2.42 -2.30 14.26
N PRO A 36 -2.97 -2.88 15.32
CA PRO A 36 -2.96 -4.33 15.51
C PRO A 36 -3.53 -5.05 14.31
N LEU A 37 -2.87 -6.14 13.91
CA LEU A 37 -3.26 -6.95 12.77
C LEU A 37 -4.06 -8.17 13.21
N ARG A 38 -5.17 -8.43 12.52
CA ARG A 38 -5.88 -9.70 12.54
C ARG A 38 -5.35 -10.56 11.41
N PRO A 39 -4.96 -11.83 11.66
CA PRO A 39 -4.51 -12.72 10.60
C PRO A 39 -5.58 -12.89 9.52
N LEU A 40 -5.17 -12.83 8.27
CA LEU A 40 -6.00 -13.13 7.11
C LEU A 40 -5.37 -14.30 6.37
N LYS A 41 -6.15 -15.35 6.13
CA LYS A 41 -5.77 -16.43 5.21
C LYS A 41 -5.95 -15.89 3.79
N SER A 42 -4.92 -15.25 3.27
CA SER A 42 -4.91 -14.72 1.91
C SER A 42 -3.86 -15.43 1.08
N PRO A 43 -4.16 -15.79 -0.17
CA PRO A 43 -3.15 -16.29 -1.10
C PRO A 43 -2.15 -15.20 -1.52
N ALA A 44 -2.49 -13.92 -1.34
CA ALA A 44 -1.61 -12.81 -1.70
C ALA A 44 -0.42 -12.72 -0.73
N VAL A 45 0.77 -12.98 -1.24
CA VAL A 45 2.02 -13.09 -0.47
C VAL A 45 2.38 -11.81 0.29
N HIS A 46 1.92 -10.66 -0.20
CA HIS A 46 2.27 -9.35 0.37
C HIS A 46 1.23 -8.82 1.36
N VAL A 47 0.16 -9.56 1.64
CA VAL A 47 -0.86 -9.17 2.61
C VAL A 47 -0.47 -9.67 4.00
N GLN A 48 -0.21 -8.75 4.91
CA GLN A 48 0.20 -9.06 6.29
C GLN A 48 -0.98 -9.43 7.20
N GLY A 49 -2.18 -8.97 6.88
CA GLY A 49 -3.38 -9.18 7.68
C GLY A 49 -4.40 -8.06 7.49
N LEU A 50 -5.37 -7.99 8.40
CA LEU A 50 -6.39 -6.95 8.44
C LEU A 50 -6.14 -6.00 9.61
N ALA A 51 -6.23 -4.71 9.38
CA ALA A 51 -6.24 -3.67 10.41
C ALA A 51 -7.61 -3.00 10.47
N ARG A 52 -8.08 -2.65 11.67
CA ARG A 52 -9.30 -1.88 11.83
C ARG A 52 -8.99 -0.40 11.77
N ILE A 53 -9.43 0.26 10.70
CA ILE A 53 -9.18 1.68 10.43
C ILE A 53 -10.52 2.36 10.22
N ARG A 54 -10.84 3.35 11.08
CA ARG A 54 -12.12 4.09 11.05
C ARG A 54 -13.37 3.21 11.10
N GLY A 55 -13.28 2.06 11.75
CA GLY A 55 -14.40 1.12 11.84
C GLY A 55 -14.43 0.04 10.76
N ASP A 56 -13.71 0.22 9.67
CA ASP A 56 -13.62 -0.75 8.57
C ASP A 56 -12.41 -1.66 8.73
N TRP A 57 -12.55 -2.89 8.28
CA TRP A 57 -11.44 -3.83 8.16
C TRP A 57 -10.73 -3.65 6.82
N LEU A 58 -9.50 -3.17 6.84
CA LEU A 58 -8.66 -2.96 5.65
C LEU A 58 -7.52 -3.96 5.61
N PRO A 59 -7.24 -4.55 4.44
CA PRO A 59 -6.05 -5.36 4.27
C PRO A 59 -4.81 -4.48 4.35
N VAL A 60 -3.79 -4.96 5.08
CA VAL A 60 -2.49 -4.32 5.18
C VAL A 60 -1.54 -5.00 4.23
N VAL A 61 -1.01 -4.24 3.28
CA VAL A 61 -0.10 -4.71 2.23
C VAL A 61 1.31 -4.22 2.54
N ASP A 62 2.25 -5.15 2.58
CA ASP A 62 3.68 -4.82 2.65
C ASP A 62 4.13 -4.23 1.31
N LEU A 63 4.36 -2.94 1.28
CA LEU A 63 4.77 -2.27 0.04
C LEU A 63 6.16 -2.71 -0.42
N ALA A 64 7.06 -3.05 0.49
CA ALA A 64 8.37 -3.58 0.14
C ALA A 64 8.26 -4.92 -0.58
N GLY A 65 7.43 -5.83 -0.07
CA GLY A 65 7.13 -7.09 -0.71
C GLY A 65 6.47 -6.92 -2.07
N LEU A 66 5.47 -6.04 -2.17
CA LEU A 66 4.77 -5.74 -3.43
C LEU A 66 5.71 -5.21 -4.51
N LEU A 67 6.74 -4.45 -4.13
CA LEU A 67 7.75 -3.92 -5.04
C LEU A 67 8.93 -4.87 -5.28
N GLY A 68 8.88 -6.10 -4.76
CA GLY A 68 9.96 -7.06 -4.90
C GLY A 68 11.26 -6.64 -4.21
N LEU A 69 11.19 -5.76 -3.23
CA LEU A 69 12.35 -5.27 -2.47
C LEU A 69 12.76 -6.19 -1.31
N THR A 70 12.14 -7.35 -1.19
CA THR A 70 12.56 -8.39 -0.25
C THR A 70 13.83 -9.04 -0.76
N GLU A 71 14.85 -9.18 0.09
CA GLU A 71 16.03 -9.95 -0.25
C GLU A 71 15.63 -11.39 -0.57
N SER A 72 16.14 -11.91 -1.67
CA SER A 72 15.82 -13.25 -2.17
C SER A 72 16.04 -14.31 -1.07
N GLY A 73 14.96 -14.96 -0.63
CA GLY A 73 15.01 -16.18 0.16
C GLY A 73 14.68 -16.09 1.65
N ALA A 74 14.43 -14.90 2.21
CA ALA A 74 13.95 -14.79 3.58
C ALA A 74 12.42 -14.62 3.57
N ALA A 75 11.70 -15.54 4.20
CA ALA A 75 10.34 -15.26 4.65
C ALA A 75 10.37 -13.94 5.45
N PRO A 76 9.32 -13.07 5.36
CA PRO A 76 9.30 -11.82 6.10
C PRO A 76 9.44 -12.13 7.59
N ALA A 77 10.66 -11.92 8.10
CA ALA A 77 10.92 -12.12 9.51
C ALA A 77 10.18 -11.05 10.31
N PRO A 78 9.63 -11.36 11.50
CA PRO A 78 8.97 -10.37 12.36
C PRO A 78 9.83 -9.13 12.65
N ALA A 79 11.15 -9.24 12.47
CA ALA A 79 12.09 -8.12 12.61
C ALA A 79 11.89 -7.02 11.56
N ASP A 80 11.36 -7.34 10.38
CA ASP A 80 11.03 -6.34 9.36
C ASP A 80 9.77 -5.53 9.69
N ALA A 81 8.88 -6.06 10.53
CA ALA A 81 7.75 -5.31 11.05
C ALA A 81 8.20 -4.10 11.91
N ALA A 82 9.38 -4.17 12.53
CA ALA A 82 9.96 -3.06 13.28
C ALA A 82 10.37 -1.87 12.38
N ALA A 83 10.60 -2.11 11.08
CA ALA A 83 10.88 -1.06 10.10
C ALA A 83 9.62 -0.31 9.62
N VAL A 84 8.43 -0.89 9.79
CA VAL A 84 7.16 -0.25 9.41
C VAL A 84 6.74 0.73 10.50
N ARG A 85 6.69 2.01 10.16
CA ARG A 85 6.33 3.09 11.10
C ARG A 85 5.06 3.82 10.70
N ARG A 86 4.53 3.58 9.50
CA ARG A 86 3.33 4.24 8.99
C ARG A 86 2.52 3.29 8.10
N TYR A 87 1.22 3.49 8.17
CA TYR A 87 0.27 2.99 7.17
C TYR A 87 -0.21 4.16 6.33
N VAL A 88 -0.27 3.96 5.01
CA VAL A 88 -0.88 4.90 4.06
C VAL A 88 -2.10 4.21 3.49
N VAL A 89 -3.28 4.73 3.81
CA VAL A 89 -4.53 4.23 3.24
C VAL A 89 -4.69 4.79 1.84
N VAL A 90 -4.81 3.90 0.88
CA VAL A 90 -5.06 4.24 -0.52
C VAL A 90 -6.38 3.64 -0.99
N ARG A 91 -7.02 4.31 -1.95
CA ARG A 91 -8.30 3.91 -2.51
C ARG A 91 -8.27 3.88 -4.04
N ALA A 92 -8.93 2.88 -4.61
CA ALA A 92 -9.25 2.80 -6.03
C ALA A 92 -10.70 2.30 -6.18
N GLY A 93 -11.62 3.22 -6.52
CA GLY A 93 -13.05 2.93 -6.51
C GLY A 93 -13.53 2.54 -5.11
N GLU A 94 -14.11 1.36 -4.97
CA GLU A 94 -14.60 0.81 -3.69
C GLU A 94 -13.55 -0.02 -2.94
N ARG A 95 -12.36 -0.20 -3.50
CA ARG A 95 -11.28 -0.95 -2.88
C ARG A 95 -10.39 -0.01 -2.08
N ARG A 96 -10.09 -0.39 -0.84
CA ARG A 96 -9.20 0.32 0.06
C ARG A 96 -8.17 -0.65 0.64
N VAL A 97 -6.93 -0.22 0.71
CA VAL A 97 -5.86 -0.97 1.37
C VAL A 97 -5.00 -0.03 2.21
N ALA A 98 -4.37 -0.57 3.24
CA ALA A 98 -3.36 0.14 4.00
C ALA A 98 -1.97 -0.34 3.57
N LEU A 99 -1.17 0.53 2.99
CA LEU A 99 0.20 0.23 2.59
C LEU A 99 1.14 0.42 3.77
N ALA A 100 1.89 -0.61 4.12
CA ALA A 100 2.89 -0.55 5.16
C ALA A 100 4.19 0.04 4.61
N VAL A 101 4.62 1.18 5.17
CA VAL A 101 5.83 1.91 4.75
C VAL A 101 6.70 2.23 5.96
N ALA A 102 8.01 2.43 5.73
CA ALA A 102 8.92 2.79 6.81
C ALA A 102 8.68 4.23 7.29
N GLU A 103 8.49 5.16 6.38
CA GLU A 103 8.34 6.58 6.68
C GLU A 103 7.53 7.30 5.61
N VAL A 104 6.80 8.34 6.00
CA VAL A 104 6.16 9.30 5.11
C VAL A 104 6.95 10.60 5.17
N LEU A 105 7.54 11.02 4.05
CA LEU A 105 8.42 12.17 3.96
C LEU A 105 7.68 13.47 3.61
N GLY A 106 6.51 13.37 2.97
CA GLY A 106 5.69 14.53 2.63
C GLY A 106 5.25 14.57 1.17
N LEU A 107 4.66 15.69 0.79
CA LEU A 107 4.10 15.89 -0.54
C LEU A 107 5.16 16.48 -1.48
N GLN A 108 5.16 15.99 -2.72
CA GLN A 108 5.98 16.51 -3.81
C GLN A 108 5.11 16.73 -5.04
N THR A 109 5.51 17.73 -5.82
CA THR A 109 4.88 18.04 -7.09
C THR A 109 5.93 18.00 -8.18
N PHE A 110 5.67 17.23 -9.23
CA PHE A 110 6.53 17.11 -10.40
C PHE A 110 5.81 17.60 -11.63
N ALA A 111 6.51 18.30 -12.50
CA ALA A 111 6.02 18.56 -13.85
C ALA A 111 6.07 17.25 -14.67
N ALA A 112 5.20 17.10 -15.65
CA ALA A 112 5.15 15.88 -16.48
C ALA A 112 6.51 15.58 -17.15
N GLU A 113 7.27 16.62 -17.49
CA GLU A 113 8.59 16.53 -18.11
C GLU A 113 9.68 15.99 -17.17
N GLN A 114 9.44 16.07 -15.85
CA GLN A 114 10.35 15.52 -14.82
C GLN A 114 10.12 14.01 -14.60
N LEU A 115 9.04 13.47 -15.14
CA LEU A 115 8.73 12.05 -15.05
C LEU A 115 9.39 11.30 -16.22
N ARG A 116 10.26 10.36 -15.89
CA ARG A 116 10.94 9.52 -16.84
C ARG A 116 10.25 8.15 -16.92
N ALA A 117 10.03 7.64 -18.11
CA ALA A 117 9.53 6.28 -18.30
C ALA A 117 10.54 5.27 -17.74
N LEU A 118 10.04 4.17 -17.15
CA LEU A 118 10.91 3.09 -16.72
C LEU A 118 11.66 2.48 -17.91
N PRO A 119 12.98 2.26 -17.78
CA PRO A 119 13.70 1.41 -18.71
C PRO A 119 13.05 0.02 -18.81
N PRO A 120 13.01 -0.60 -19.99
CA PRO A 120 12.38 -1.91 -20.18
C PRO A 120 12.85 -2.98 -19.21
N LEU A 121 14.13 -2.99 -18.85
CA LEU A 121 14.74 -3.95 -17.91
C LEU A 121 14.24 -3.82 -16.47
N LEU A 122 13.65 -2.68 -16.10
CA LEU A 122 13.13 -2.46 -14.74
C LEU A 122 11.63 -2.73 -14.64
N ARG A 123 10.91 -2.80 -15.76
CA ARG A 123 9.46 -3.03 -15.78
C ARG A 123 9.05 -4.39 -15.22
N ASP A 124 9.89 -5.40 -15.42
CA ASP A 124 9.60 -6.78 -14.99
C ASP A 124 10.00 -7.06 -13.53
N ARG A 125 10.89 -6.25 -12.95
CA ARG A 125 11.42 -6.48 -11.60
C ARG A 125 10.53 -6.01 -10.48
N ASP A 126 9.77 -4.94 -10.69
CA ASP A 126 8.94 -4.30 -9.67
C ASP A 126 7.46 -4.71 -9.81
N HIS A 127 7.18 -5.91 -10.31
CA HIS A 127 5.83 -6.45 -10.53
C HIS A 127 4.88 -5.49 -11.27
N GLY A 128 5.44 -4.56 -12.04
CA GLY A 128 4.68 -3.56 -12.78
C GLY A 128 4.05 -2.45 -11.92
N ALA A 129 4.35 -2.40 -10.64
CA ALA A 129 3.78 -1.40 -9.73
C ALA A 129 4.38 0.00 -9.90
N VAL A 130 5.56 0.13 -10.51
CA VAL A 130 6.18 1.42 -10.80
C VAL A 130 5.78 1.87 -12.20
N SER A 131 5.22 3.09 -12.31
CA SER A 131 4.79 3.68 -13.59
C SER A 131 5.84 4.61 -14.20
N ALA A 132 6.58 5.33 -13.36
CA ALA A 132 7.57 6.31 -13.79
C ALA A 132 8.65 6.51 -12.72
N LEU A 133 9.74 7.18 -13.11
CA LEU A 133 10.77 7.65 -12.20
C LEU A 133 10.77 9.18 -12.20
N ALA A 134 10.84 9.77 -11.01
CA ALA A 134 11.12 11.18 -10.82
C ALA A 134 12.47 11.35 -10.11
N GLU A 135 13.11 12.48 -10.30
CA GLU A 135 14.37 12.81 -9.66
C GLU A 135 14.21 14.08 -8.83
N ARG A 136 14.69 14.02 -7.60
CA ARG A 136 14.76 15.19 -6.72
C ARG A 136 16.00 15.12 -5.85
N ASP A 137 16.79 16.21 -5.82
CA ASP A 137 17.98 16.35 -4.98
C ASP A 137 18.94 15.15 -5.12
N ASP A 138 19.17 14.68 -6.37
CA ASP A 138 19.96 13.50 -6.73
C ASP A 138 19.39 12.15 -6.23
N GLU A 139 18.18 12.13 -5.67
CA GLU A 139 17.47 10.92 -5.27
C GLU A 139 16.38 10.53 -6.29
N LEU A 140 16.35 9.26 -6.64
CA LEU A 140 15.31 8.71 -7.51
C LEU A 140 14.07 8.32 -6.71
N ILE A 141 12.92 8.79 -7.15
CA ILE A 141 11.61 8.47 -6.60
C ILE A 141 10.87 7.59 -7.59
N ALA A 142 10.53 6.37 -7.19
CA ALA A 142 9.70 5.48 -7.98
C ALA A 142 8.24 5.87 -7.84
N VAL A 143 7.64 6.43 -8.89
CA VAL A 143 6.21 6.80 -8.92
C VAL A 143 5.38 5.55 -9.19
N LEU A 144 4.47 5.25 -8.26
CA LEU A 144 3.69 4.02 -8.29
C LEU A 144 2.41 4.18 -9.11
N ASP A 145 2.01 3.08 -9.76
CA ASP A 145 0.71 2.98 -10.44
C ASP A 145 -0.36 2.58 -9.43
N GLN A 146 -1.34 3.45 -9.21
CA GLN A 146 -2.45 3.21 -8.32
C GLN A 146 -3.14 1.86 -8.59
N ALA A 147 -3.36 1.50 -9.85
CA ALA A 147 -4.06 0.26 -10.20
C ALA A 147 -3.31 -1.00 -9.76
N ARG A 148 -2.00 -0.92 -9.58
CA ARG A 148 -1.13 -2.05 -9.22
C ARG A 148 -0.88 -2.17 -7.71
N LEU A 149 -1.40 -1.26 -6.91
CA LEU A 149 -1.27 -1.28 -5.45
C LEU A 149 -2.29 -2.22 -4.77
N PHE A 150 -3.24 -2.73 -5.53
CA PHE A 150 -4.32 -3.58 -5.03
C PHE A 150 -4.12 -5.02 -5.49
N PRO A 151 -3.82 -5.95 -4.59
CA PRO A 151 -3.78 -7.38 -4.94
C PRO A 151 -5.13 -7.83 -5.54
N ASP A 152 -5.08 -8.55 -6.65
CA ASP A 152 -6.29 -8.97 -7.39
C ASP A 152 -7.19 -9.91 -6.58
N ASP A 153 -6.59 -10.69 -5.68
CA ASP A 153 -7.28 -11.70 -4.86
C ASP A 153 -7.98 -11.14 -3.62
N LEU A 154 -7.92 -9.82 -3.39
CA LEU A 154 -8.58 -9.21 -2.23
C LEU A 154 -10.03 -8.84 -2.54
N PRO A 155 -10.98 -9.26 -1.70
CA PRO A 155 -12.37 -8.86 -1.83
C PRO A 155 -12.55 -7.35 -1.59
N PRO A 156 -13.65 -6.75 -2.06
CA PRO A 156 -13.99 -5.36 -1.75
C PRO A 156 -14.03 -5.12 -0.24
N THR A 157 -13.68 -3.91 0.18
CA THR A 157 -13.63 -3.52 1.61
C THR A 157 -14.95 -3.80 2.35
N ALA A 158 -16.08 -3.59 1.69
CA ALA A 158 -17.39 -3.86 2.27
C ALA A 158 -17.60 -5.36 2.65
N ALA A 159 -17.06 -6.28 1.85
CA ALA A 159 -17.15 -7.71 2.13
C ALA A 159 -16.27 -8.11 3.33
N LEU A 160 -15.14 -7.46 3.53
CA LEU A 160 -14.26 -7.72 4.68
C LEU A 160 -14.90 -7.22 6.00
N SER A 161 -15.60 -6.10 5.96
CA SER A 161 -16.29 -5.55 7.13
C SER A 161 -17.56 -6.32 7.47
N ALA A 162 -18.27 -6.88 6.48
CA ALA A 162 -19.48 -7.67 6.69
C ALA A 162 -19.20 -9.04 7.34
N ALA A 163 -18.03 -9.64 7.08
CA ALA A 163 -17.64 -10.93 7.65
C ALA A 163 -17.42 -10.87 9.17
N ASP A 164 -17.16 -9.70 9.75
CA ASP A 164 -16.96 -9.52 11.19
C ASP A 164 -18.28 -9.34 11.96
N GLY A 165 -19.37 -8.97 11.31
CA GLY A 165 -20.69 -8.78 11.92
C GLY A 165 -21.43 -10.08 12.29
N GLY A 166 -20.92 -11.24 11.86
CA GLY A 166 -21.58 -12.54 12.03
C GLY A 166 -21.28 -13.27 13.34
N ASP A 167 -20.24 -12.91 14.08
CA ASP A 167 -19.78 -13.69 15.25
C ASP A 167 -20.25 -13.14 16.62
N ALA A 168 -20.98 -12.04 16.63
CA ALA A 168 -21.46 -11.44 17.88
C ALA A 168 -22.82 -11.94 18.39
N ALA A 169 -23.48 -12.86 17.66
CA ALA A 169 -24.86 -13.28 17.96
C ALA A 169 -25.01 -14.68 18.59
N SER A 170 -23.94 -15.44 18.86
CA SER A 170 -24.03 -16.82 19.34
C SER A 170 -23.70 -17.09 20.79
N HIS A 171 -23.60 -16.07 21.65
CA HIS A 171 -23.39 -16.28 23.09
C HIS A 171 -24.42 -15.55 23.97
N ARG A 172 -25.72 -15.80 23.72
CA ARG A 172 -26.76 -15.61 24.76
C ARG A 172 -27.78 -16.72 24.67
N GLY A 173 -27.67 -17.68 25.51
CA GLY A 173 -28.72 -18.65 25.71
C GLY A 173 -28.28 -20.00 26.25
N ALA A 174 -27.81 -20.05 27.50
CA ALA A 174 -27.96 -21.21 28.35
C ALA A 174 -27.62 -20.83 29.80
N ALA A 175 -28.64 -20.35 30.52
CA ALA A 175 -28.68 -20.39 31.95
C ALA A 175 -30.13 -20.58 32.37
N SER A 176 -30.47 -21.82 32.66
CA SER A 176 -31.52 -22.22 33.58
C SER A 176 -31.11 -23.49 34.24
#